data_e4a1334d8c7729c204f50f22c9fbeaa4
#
_entry.id   e4a1334d8c7729c204f50f22c9fbeaa4
#
_cell.length_a   1.000
_cell.length_b   1.000
_cell.length_c   1.000
_cell.angle_alpha   90.00
_cell.angle_beta   90.00
_cell.angle_gamma   90.00
#
_symmetry.space_group_name_H-M   'P 1'
#
loop_
_entity.id
_entity.type
_entity.pdbx_description
1 polymer ?
#
loop_
_entity_poly.entity_id
_entity_poly.type
_entity_poly.pdbx_seq_one_letter_code
_entity_poly.pdbx_strand_id
1 'polypeptide(L)'
;MSTLHYVGMDVHKETIDVSLYKENDSRPYCEKRIPNRDTSINKLFKGLLKTGSVVACYEAGCMGFTLQRTLEGMGVTAVIAAPGKMPRRSSDRVKTDRRDARTLATYLRNGDIEAIRVPTEDEEVVRDYLRGREDVRLDQARTKQRLQKFLLRHGYVYESVRYWTGPHEKWLRSLEFKNPLMKETFDEYHVGIQELGGKLRMMDKRIDEIALSEPYAAKVKKLRCFKGIDFLTALTLVSEVGDFRRFKSAESFMAFLGLVPSEYSSGGKRRQGGITKAGNTHVRRFLIESSWHYRYSASPSKQLMERRYGQPTDVIAYADRAMKRLQHKFFKLILRGKTSQVAVTAVARELAGFVWGMMVGCTA
;
A
#
# COMPACT_ATOMS: atom_id res chain seq x y z
N MET A 1 26.12 16.80 -31.19
CA MET A 1 25.25 16.74 -29.99
C MET A 1 24.50 15.42 -30.01
N SER A 2 24.54 14.63 -28.97
CA SER A 2 23.77 13.39 -28.91
C SER A 2 22.27 13.73 -28.76
N THR A 3 21.42 13.12 -29.57
CA THR A 3 19.97 13.34 -29.53
C THR A 3 19.40 12.72 -28.26
N LEU A 4 18.52 13.43 -27.52
CA LEU A 4 17.77 12.85 -26.41
C LEU A 4 16.40 12.37 -26.91
N HIS A 5 16.11 11.09 -26.70
CA HIS A 5 14.85 10.45 -27.05
C HIS A 5 13.96 10.28 -25.83
N TYR A 6 12.74 10.78 -25.88
CA TYR A 6 11.69 10.55 -24.89
C TYR A 6 10.72 9.50 -25.40
N VAL A 7 10.54 8.44 -24.63
CA VAL A 7 9.75 7.26 -24.99
C VAL A 7 8.62 7.07 -24.00
N GLY A 8 7.38 7.27 -24.44
CA GLY A 8 6.19 6.88 -23.67
C GLY A 8 5.69 5.52 -24.12
N MET A 9 5.35 4.69 -23.17
CA MET A 9 4.91 3.30 -23.41
C MET A 9 3.61 3.01 -22.68
N ASP A 10 2.61 2.51 -23.41
CA ASP A 10 1.46 1.84 -22.81
C ASP A 10 1.67 0.33 -22.92
N VAL A 11 1.86 -0.30 -21.73
CA VAL A 11 2.39 -1.67 -21.65
C VAL A 11 1.27 -2.64 -21.29
N HIS A 12 0.97 -3.54 -22.23
CA HIS A 12 0.05 -4.65 -22.06
C HIS A 12 0.79 -6.00 -22.07
N LYS A 13 0.08 -7.07 -21.69
CA LYS A 13 0.64 -8.42 -21.62
C LYS A 13 1.30 -8.85 -22.95
N GLU A 14 0.64 -8.63 -24.09
CA GLU A 14 1.06 -9.10 -25.40
C GLU A 14 1.76 -8.02 -26.23
N THR A 15 1.46 -6.75 -25.97
CA THR A 15 1.88 -5.63 -26.81
C THR A 15 2.28 -4.40 -25.99
N ILE A 16 3.11 -3.56 -26.60
CA ILE A 16 3.48 -2.24 -26.09
C ILE A 16 3.21 -1.22 -27.19
N ASP A 17 2.38 -0.23 -26.91
CA ASP A 17 2.25 0.95 -27.73
C ASP A 17 3.32 1.95 -27.35
N VAL A 18 4.07 2.43 -28.33
CA VAL A 18 5.24 3.28 -28.13
C VAL A 18 5.09 4.58 -28.88
N SER A 19 5.35 5.69 -28.21
CA SER A 19 5.41 7.03 -28.79
C SER A 19 6.76 7.68 -28.52
N LEU A 20 7.43 8.18 -29.56
CA LEU A 20 8.81 8.68 -29.52
C LEU A 20 8.86 10.17 -29.88
N TYR A 21 9.53 10.95 -29.01
CA TYR A 21 9.80 12.36 -29.20
C TYR A 21 11.29 12.66 -29.08
N LYS A 22 11.75 13.67 -29.77
CA LYS A 22 13.01 14.39 -29.48
C LYS A 22 12.70 15.61 -28.61
N GLU A 23 13.73 16.24 -28.08
CA GLU A 23 13.60 17.36 -27.16
C GLU A 23 12.71 18.50 -27.66
N ASN A 24 12.85 18.91 -28.93
CA ASN A 24 12.16 20.04 -29.50
C ASN A 24 10.95 19.66 -30.38
N ASP A 25 10.55 18.39 -30.41
CA ASP A 25 9.46 17.94 -31.27
C ASP A 25 8.10 18.37 -30.68
N SER A 26 7.27 19.00 -31.53
CA SER A 26 5.86 19.31 -31.20
C SER A 26 4.94 18.09 -31.34
N ARG A 27 5.36 17.09 -32.13
CA ARG A 27 4.63 15.85 -32.43
C ARG A 27 5.57 14.66 -32.33
N PRO A 28 5.04 13.44 -32.07
CA PRO A 28 5.89 12.25 -32.05
C PRO A 28 6.49 12.02 -33.47
N TYR A 29 7.77 11.78 -33.54
CA TYR A 29 8.41 11.44 -34.79
C TYR A 29 8.21 9.98 -35.20
N CYS A 30 7.82 9.12 -34.22
CA CYS A 30 7.48 7.73 -34.46
C CYS A 30 6.44 7.26 -33.46
N GLU A 31 5.43 6.55 -33.93
CA GLU A 31 4.47 5.84 -33.12
C GLU A 31 4.30 4.43 -33.68
N LYS A 32 4.40 3.43 -32.86
CA LYS A 32 4.26 2.03 -33.27
C LYS A 32 3.81 1.12 -32.15
N ARG A 33 3.21 0.01 -32.50
CA ARG A 33 2.93 -1.10 -31.60
C ARG A 33 3.99 -2.18 -31.81
N ILE A 34 4.55 -2.69 -30.74
CA ILE A 34 5.51 -3.78 -30.76
C ILE A 34 5.02 -4.94 -29.89
N PRO A 35 5.39 -6.18 -30.18
CA PRO A 35 5.18 -7.29 -29.25
C PRO A 35 5.91 -7.04 -27.92
N ASN A 36 5.26 -7.37 -26.81
CA ASN A 36 5.89 -7.31 -25.47
C ASN A 36 6.79 -8.56 -25.27
N ARG A 37 7.94 -8.56 -25.94
CA ARG A 37 8.95 -9.61 -25.91
C ARG A 37 10.34 -8.98 -25.87
N ASP A 38 11.27 -9.60 -25.17
CA ASP A 38 12.65 -9.10 -25.03
C ASP A 38 13.31 -8.79 -26.36
N THR A 39 13.10 -9.64 -27.38
CA THR A 39 13.67 -9.43 -28.72
C THR A 39 13.20 -8.12 -29.36
N SER A 40 11.91 -7.78 -29.24
CA SER A 40 11.31 -6.56 -29.80
C SER A 40 11.73 -5.33 -29.00
N ILE A 41 11.75 -5.41 -27.68
CA ILE A 41 12.20 -4.37 -26.76
C ILE A 41 13.67 -4.06 -27.03
N ASN A 42 14.52 -5.09 -27.03
CA ASN A 42 15.95 -4.96 -27.30
C ASN A 42 16.23 -4.34 -28.66
N LYS A 43 15.51 -4.76 -29.73
CA LYS A 43 15.66 -4.21 -31.09
C LYS A 43 15.33 -2.72 -31.11
N LEU A 44 14.24 -2.31 -30.44
CA LEU A 44 13.84 -0.91 -30.37
C LEU A 44 14.88 -0.06 -29.64
N PHE A 45 15.18 -0.42 -28.40
CA PHE A 45 16.01 0.42 -27.53
C PHE A 45 17.48 0.43 -27.92
N LYS A 46 18.04 -0.70 -28.39
CA LYS A 46 19.40 -0.72 -28.99
C LYS A 46 19.48 0.15 -30.23
N GLY A 47 18.40 0.23 -31.04
CA GLY A 47 18.34 1.13 -32.18
C GLY A 47 18.38 2.62 -31.78
N LEU A 48 17.63 3.00 -30.76
CA LEU A 48 17.59 4.36 -30.21
C LEU A 48 18.92 4.78 -29.58
N LEU A 49 19.51 3.90 -28.77
CA LEU A 49 20.80 4.13 -28.08
C LEU A 49 21.98 4.35 -29.05
N LYS A 50 21.90 3.85 -30.30
CA LYS A 50 22.90 4.16 -31.32
C LYS A 50 22.83 5.62 -31.80
N THR A 51 21.72 6.28 -31.64
CA THR A 51 21.47 7.65 -32.14
C THR A 51 21.46 8.70 -31.03
N GLY A 52 21.40 8.27 -29.75
CA GLY A 52 21.40 9.21 -28.64
C GLY A 52 21.06 8.58 -27.31
N SER A 53 20.91 9.42 -26.29
CA SER A 53 20.44 8.99 -24.97
C SER A 53 18.93 8.77 -24.98
N VAL A 54 18.45 7.85 -24.13
CA VAL A 54 17.03 7.47 -24.09
C VAL A 54 16.49 7.59 -22.67
N VAL A 55 15.37 8.29 -22.54
CA VAL A 55 14.55 8.30 -21.32
C VAL A 55 13.19 7.71 -21.67
N ALA A 56 12.76 6.70 -20.93
CA ALA A 56 11.51 5.98 -21.19
C ALA A 56 10.58 6.03 -19.99
N CYS A 57 9.27 6.04 -20.21
CA CYS A 57 8.30 5.90 -19.13
C CYS A 57 7.11 5.02 -19.50
N TYR A 58 6.55 4.37 -18.48
CA TYR A 58 5.26 3.69 -18.55
C TYR A 58 4.50 3.85 -17.24
N GLU A 59 3.19 3.56 -17.27
CA GLU A 59 2.33 3.69 -16.09
C GLU A 59 2.48 2.48 -15.16
N ALA A 60 2.53 2.71 -13.84
CA ALA A 60 2.52 1.64 -12.86
C ALA A 60 1.24 0.80 -12.96
N GLY A 61 1.39 -0.50 -13.14
CA GLY A 61 0.27 -1.43 -13.33
C GLY A 61 0.66 -2.88 -13.03
N CYS A 62 -0.17 -3.80 -13.51
CA CYS A 62 0.03 -5.24 -13.31
C CYS A 62 1.28 -5.82 -13.99
N MET A 63 1.92 -5.06 -14.89
CA MET A 63 3.16 -5.48 -15.57
C MET A 63 4.41 -5.37 -14.68
N GLY A 64 4.27 -4.81 -13.46
CA GLY A 64 5.35 -4.77 -12.47
C GLY A 64 6.56 -3.94 -12.90
N PHE A 65 7.74 -4.37 -12.45
CA PHE A 65 8.99 -3.61 -12.57
C PHE A 65 10.03 -4.27 -13.50
N THR A 66 9.76 -5.45 -14.05
CA THR A 66 10.72 -6.20 -14.89
C THR A 66 11.16 -5.41 -16.11
N LEU A 67 10.22 -4.77 -16.81
CA LEU A 67 10.53 -3.94 -17.98
C LEU A 67 11.45 -2.77 -17.60
N GLN A 68 11.22 -2.11 -16.49
CA GLN A 68 12.06 -1.01 -15.99
C GLN A 68 13.49 -1.50 -15.74
N ARG A 69 13.66 -2.62 -15.05
CA ARG A 69 14.98 -3.21 -14.77
C ARG A 69 15.71 -3.62 -16.06
N THR A 70 14.97 -4.20 -17.03
CA THR A 70 15.51 -4.55 -18.34
C THR A 70 16.06 -3.31 -19.07
N LEU A 71 15.29 -2.22 -19.07
CA LEU A 71 15.67 -0.97 -19.72
C LEU A 71 16.88 -0.31 -19.04
N GLU A 72 16.90 -0.24 -17.71
CA GLU A 72 18.04 0.26 -16.93
C GLU A 72 19.30 -0.58 -17.22
N GLY A 73 19.20 -1.89 -17.29
CA GLY A 73 20.28 -2.80 -17.65
C GLY A 73 20.83 -2.57 -19.07
N MET A 74 20.04 -1.93 -19.94
CA MET A 74 20.49 -1.53 -21.29
C MET A 74 21.09 -0.13 -21.35
N GLY A 75 21.09 0.64 -20.26
CA GLY A 75 21.53 2.03 -20.20
C GLY A 75 20.44 3.06 -20.56
N VAL A 76 19.16 2.66 -20.52
CA VAL A 76 18.00 3.55 -20.71
C VAL A 76 17.56 4.03 -19.34
N THR A 77 17.39 5.33 -19.13
CA THR A 77 16.75 5.87 -17.92
C THR A 77 15.26 5.55 -17.97
N ALA A 78 14.80 4.62 -17.11
CA ALA A 78 13.42 4.15 -17.14
C ALA A 78 12.62 4.63 -15.93
N VAL A 79 11.58 5.42 -16.18
CA VAL A 79 10.70 6.03 -15.18
C VAL A 79 9.36 5.33 -15.16
N ILE A 80 8.83 5.02 -14.00
CA ILE A 80 7.47 4.51 -13.84
C ILE A 80 6.58 5.61 -13.30
N ALA A 81 5.56 5.98 -14.07
CA ALA A 81 4.62 7.05 -13.73
C ALA A 81 3.57 6.58 -12.71
N ALA A 82 3.23 7.44 -11.74
CA ALA A 82 2.14 7.20 -10.80
C ALA A 82 0.78 7.50 -11.46
N PRO A 83 -0.13 6.51 -11.66
CA PRO A 83 -1.40 6.70 -12.39
C PRO A 83 -2.28 7.82 -11.84
N GLY A 84 -2.34 7.93 -10.52
CA GLY A 84 -3.18 8.89 -9.80
C GLY A 84 -2.64 10.32 -9.74
N LYS A 85 -1.42 10.56 -10.25
CA LYS A 85 -0.74 11.86 -10.16
C LYS A 85 -0.49 12.51 -11.53
N MET A 86 -0.84 11.82 -12.61
CA MET A 86 -0.74 12.40 -13.94
C MET A 86 -1.85 13.42 -14.18
N PRO A 87 -1.53 14.60 -14.75
CA PRO A 87 -2.54 15.57 -15.13
C PRO A 87 -3.52 14.96 -16.13
N ARG A 88 -4.81 14.97 -15.82
CA ARG A 88 -5.86 14.56 -16.77
C ARG A 88 -6.61 15.79 -17.26
N ARG A 89 -6.71 15.95 -18.58
CA ARG A 89 -7.56 16.97 -19.16
C ARG A 89 -9.02 16.51 -19.07
N SER A 90 -9.89 17.32 -18.48
CA SER A 90 -11.33 17.01 -18.32
C SER A 90 -12.07 16.81 -19.64
N SER A 91 -11.52 17.29 -20.75
CA SER A 91 -12.06 17.17 -22.11
C SER A 91 -11.69 15.86 -22.81
N ASP A 92 -10.78 15.04 -22.27
CA ASP A 92 -10.27 13.85 -22.95
C ASP A 92 -11.17 12.64 -22.69
N ARG A 93 -12.23 12.52 -23.51
CA ARG A 93 -13.24 11.44 -23.43
C ARG A 93 -12.88 10.20 -24.24
N VAL A 94 -11.83 10.26 -25.05
CA VAL A 94 -11.42 9.14 -25.93
C VAL A 94 -10.12 8.56 -25.41
N LYS A 95 -10.17 7.38 -24.82
CA LYS A 95 -9.01 6.62 -24.35
C LYS A 95 -8.62 5.57 -25.39
N THR A 96 -7.35 5.58 -25.82
CA THR A 96 -6.74 4.53 -26.65
C THR A 96 -5.28 4.37 -26.24
N ASP A 97 -4.76 3.13 -26.30
CA ASP A 97 -3.38 2.76 -25.92
C ASP A 97 -2.34 3.70 -26.58
N ARG A 98 -2.53 4.01 -27.87
CA ARG A 98 -1.66 4.92 -28.61
C ARG A 98 -1.68 6.36 -28.05
N ARG A 99 -2.85 6.86 -27.61
CA ARG A 99 -2.96 8.18 -26.96
C ARG A 99 -2.34 8.19 -25.58
N ASP A 100 -2.48 7.10 -24.84
CA ASP A 100 -1.90 6.95 -23.51
C ASP A 100 -0.37 6.94 -23.61
N ALA A 101 0.23 6.20 -24.57
CA ALA A 101 1.67 6.22 -24.85
C ALA A 101 2.16 7.63 -25.26
N ARG A 102 1.39 8.34 -26.11
CA ARG A 102 1.70 9.72 -26.52
C ARG A 102 1.65 10.69 -25.34
N THR A 103 0.65 10.57 -24.50
CA THR A 103 0.49 11.42 -23.31
C THR A 103 1.64 11.21 -22.34
N LEU A 104 2.04 9.96 -22.09
CA LEU A 104 3.20 9.61 -21.27
C LEU A 104 4.49 10.21 -21.82
N ALA A 105 4.75 10.08 -23.13
CA ALA A 105 5.94 10.66 -23.75
C ALA A 105 5.96 12.19 -23.64
N THR A 106 4.81 12.85 -23.81
CA THR A 106 4.67 14.31 -23.70
C THR A 106 4.96 14.77 -22.27
N TYR A 107 4.36 14.12 -21.27
CA TYR A 107 4.58 14.46 -19.86
C TYR A 107 6.02 14.16 -19.42
N LEU A 108 6.61 13.07 -19.91
CA LEU A 108 8.01 12.75 -19.64
C LEU A 108 8.94 13.86 -20.15
N ARG A 109 8.75 14.29 -21.40
CA ARG A 109 9.54 15.35 -22.01
C ARG A 109 9.39 16.70 -21.29
N ASN A 110 8.18 17.03 -20.85
CA ASN A 110 7.89 18.27 -20.12
C ASN A 110 8.35 18.26 -18.67
N GLY A 111 8.78 17.10 -18.12
CA GLY A 111 9.11 16.94 -16.70
C GLY A 111 7.89 16.85 -15.76
N ASP A 112 6.69 16.60 -16.32
CA ASP A 112 5.43 16.54 -15.56
C ASP A 112 5.16 15.17 -14.91
N ILE A 113 6.08 14.19 -15.08
CA ILE A 113 5.92 12.84 -14.51
C ILE A 113 6.44 12.80 -13.08
N GLU A 114 5.55 12.47 -12.15
CA GLU A 114 5.98 12.06 -10.82
C GLU A 114 6.31 10.57 -10.81
N ALA A 115 7.60 10.27 -10.70
CA ALA A 115 8.13 8.92 -10.69
C ALA A 115 7.79 8.19 -9.40
N ILE A 116 7.38 6.93 -9.49
CA ILE A 116 7.34 6.05 -8.33
C ILE A 116 8.72 5.47 -8.05
N ARG A 117 8.99 5.17 -6.78
CA ARG A 117 10.18 4.41 -6.41
C ARG A 117 10.01 2.95 -6.83
N VAL A 118 10.93 2.45 -7.63
CA VAL A 118 11.03 1.03 -7.94
C VAL A 118 11.60 0.30 -6.71
N PRO A 119 10.95 -0.75 -6.20
CA PRO A 119 11.49 -1.56 -5.12
C PRO A 119 12.68 -2.39 -5.59
N THR A 120 13.54 -2.80 -4.67
CA THR A 120 14.47 -3.90 -4.96
C THR A 120 13.70 -5.21 -5.19
N GLU A 121 14.33 -6.20 -5.80
CA GLU A 121 13.69 -7.51 -6.00
C GLU A 121 13.30 -8.15 -4.68
N ASP A 122 14.16 -8.07 -3.66
CA ASP A 122 13.86 -8.58 -2.32
C ASP A 122 12.68 -7.86 -1.65
N GLU A 123 12.61 -6.52 -1.80
CA GLU A 123 11.47 -5.75 -1.29
C GLU A 123 10.16 -6.13 -2.03
N GLU A 124 10.23 -6.38 -3.33
CA GLU A 124 9.08 -6.78 -4.15
C GLU A 124 8.54 -8.14 -3.70
N VAL A 125 9.40 -9.14 -3.54
CA VAL A 125 9.03 -10.48 -3.06
C VAL A 125 8.37 -10.42 -1.67
N VAL A 126 8.90 -9.62 -0.75
CA VAL A 126 8.31 -9.45 0.59
C VAL A 126 6.95 -8.74 0.50
N ARG A 127 6.80 -7.72 -0.34
CA ARG A 127 5.50 -7.06 -0.58
C ARG A 127 4.46 -8.04 -1.11
N ASP A 128 4.84 -8.88 -2.08
CA ASP A 128 3.94 -9.86 -2.66
C ASP A 128 3.50 -10.91 -1.64
N TYR A 129 4.42 -11.36 -0.77
CA TYR A 129 4.08 -12.27 0.32
C TYR A 129 3.09 -11.64 1.32
N LEU A 130 3.31 -10.38 1.72
CA LEU A 130 2.42 -9.64 2.61
C LEU A 130 1.04 -9.39 1.98
N ARG A 131 0.99 -9.11 0.68
CA ARG A 131 -0.26 -8.93 -0.07
C ARG A 131 -1.00 -10.25 -0.24
N GLY A 132 -0.29 -11.34 -0.55
CA GLY A 132 -0.86 -12.68 -0.59
C GLY A 132 -1.46 -13.11 0.75
N ARG A 133 -0.81 -12.76 1.87
CA ARG A 133 -1.40 -12.96 3.21
C ARG A 133 -2.69 -12.16 3.39
N GLU A 134 -2.74 -10.92 2.88
CA GLU A 134 -3.94 -10.09 2.94
C GLU A 134 -5.08 -10.68 2.10
N ASP A 135 -4.78 -11.24 0.92
CA ASP A 135 -5.76 -11.92 0.08
C ASP A 135 -6.38 -13.12 0.82
N VAL A 136 -5.57 -13.95 1.48
CA VAL A 136 -6.06 -15.07 2.32
C VAL A 136 -6.96 -14.55 3.46
N ARG A 137 -6.61 -13.43 4.09
CA ARG A 137 -7.45 -12.79 5.13
C ARG A 137 -8.79 -12.33 4.58
N LEU A 138 -8.79 -11.75 3.38
CA LEU A 138 -10.01 -11.30 2.70
C LEU A 138 -10.89 -12.48 2.32
N ASP A 139 -10.31 -13.57 1.82
CA ASP A 139 -11.04 -14.78 1.47
C ASP A 139 -11.68 -15.43 2.70
N GLN A 140 -10.95 -15.49 3.83
CA GLN A 140 -11.52 -15.94 5.09
C GLN A 140 -12.70 -15.05 5.52
N ALA A 141 -12.55 -13.73 5.44
CA ALA A 141 -13.62 -12.80 5.80
C ALA A 141 -14.85 -12.99 4.91
N ARG A 142 -14.67 -13.16 3.59
CA ARG A 142 -15.74 -13.46 2.64
C ARG A 142 -16.44 -14.79 2.96
N THR A 143 -15.67 -15.82 3.27
CA THR A 143 -16.23 -17.14 3.64
C THR A 143 -17.01 -17.07 4.93
N LYS A 144 -16.50 -16.35 5.95
CA LYS A 144 -17.23 -16.05 7.18
C LYS A 144 -18.56 -15.35 6.93
N GLN A 145 -18.59 -14.35 6.05
CA GLN A 145 -19.83 -13.66 5.68
C GLN A 145 -20.81 -14.57 4.93
N ARG A 146 -20.32 -15.44 4.03
CA ARG A 146 -21.15 -16.44 3.33
C ARG A 146 -21.80 -17.40 4.32
N LEU A 147 -21.06 -17.94 5.28
CA LEU A 147 -21.59 -18.80 6.31
C LEU A 147 -22.67 -18.10 7.17
N GLN A 148 -22.39 -16.88 7.64
CA GLN A 148 -23.37 -16.11 8.40
C GLN A 148 -24.69 -15.88 7.61
N LYS A 149 -24.59 -15.52 6.33
CA LYS A 149 -25.77 -15.31 5.48
C LYS A 149 -26.49 -16.60 5.15
N PHE A 150 -25.76 -17.72 5.00
CA PHE A 150 -26.35 -19.04 4.85
C PHE A 150 -27.18 -19.43 6.09
N LEU A 151 -26.60 -19.35 7.27
CA LEU A 151 -27.29 -19.67 8.53
C LEU A 151 -28.51 -18.78 8.75
N LEU A 152 -28.38 -17.48 8.53
CA LEU A 152 -29.49 -16.52 8.68
C LEU A 152 -30.68 -16.85 7.77
N ARG A 153 -30.43 -17.24 6.50
CA ARG A 153 -31.49 -17.62 5.57
C ARG A 153 -32.29 -18.84 6.01
N HIS A 154 -31.66 -19.71 6.80
CA HIS A 154 -32.27 -20.95 7.29
C HIS A 154 -32.77 -20.83 8.74
N GLY A 155 -32.84 -19.61 9.27
CA GLY A 155 -33.39 -19.34 10.61
C GLY A 155 -32.42 -19.65 11.78
N TYR A 156 -31.15 -19.96 11.50
CA TYR A 156 -30.14 -20.13 12.55
C TYR A 156 -29.57 -18.79 12.93
N VAL A 157 -29.94 -18.30 14.11
CA VAL A 157 -29.54 -16.97 14.63
C VAL A 157 -28.71 -17.14 15.88
N TYR A 158 -27.50 -16.53 15.90
CA TYR A 158 -26.69 -16.42 17.09
C TYR A 158 -27.07 -15.15 17.86
N GLU A 159 -27.49 -15.28 19.10
CA GLU A 159 -28.07 -14.17 19.87
C GLU A 159 -27.07 -13.12 20.35
N SER A 160 -25.75 -13.41 20.27
CA SER A 160 -24.70 -12.45 20.67
C SER A 160 -24.15 -11.68 19.50
N VAL A 161 -23.68 -10.45 19.78
CA VAL A 161 -23.00 -9.58 18.78
C VAL A 161 -21.52 -9.95 18.56
N ARG A 162 -20.96 -10.88 19.36
CA ARG A 162 -19.54 -11.26 19.30
C ARG A 162 -19.33 -12.54 18.49
N TYR A 163 -19.34 -12.40 17.17
CA TYR A 163 -19.04 -13.50 16.24
C TYR A 163 -17.56 -13.91 16.27
N TRP A 164 -17.26 -15.13 15.87
CA TRP A 164 -15.91 -15.69 15.69
C TRP A 164 -15.08 -15.73 17.00
N THR A 165 -15.77 -15.91 18.10
CA THR A 165 -15.21 -16.15 19.43
C THR A 165 -15.41 -17.61 19.83
N GLY A 166 -14.76 -18.07 20.91
CA GLY A 166 -14.95 -19.42 21.43
C GLY A 166 -16.42 -19.81 21.64
N PRO A 167 -17.26 -18.97 22.29
CA PRO A 167 -18.70 -19.22 22.40
C PRO A 167 -19.43 -19.34 21.06
N HIS A 168 -19.12 -18.49 20.07
CA HIS A 168 -19.72 -18.60 18.74
C HIS A 168 -19.30 -19.88 18.02
N GLU A 169 -18.03 -20.26 18.11
CA GLU A 169 -17.52 -21.50 17.54
C GLU A 169 -18.17 -22.74 18.19
N LYS A 170 -18.38 -22.71 19.52
CA LYS A 170 -19.12 -23.76 20.23
C LYS A 170 -20.57 -23.85 19.75
N TRP A 171 -21.24 -22.71 19.54
CA TRP A 171 -22.59 -22.68 18.97
C TRP A 171 -22.62 -23.22 17.53
N LEU A 172 -21.68 -22.84 16.68
CA LEU A 172 -21.58 -23.39 15.32
C LEU A 172 -21.49 -24.91 15.32
N ARG A 173 -20.73 -25.50 16.25
CA ARG A 173 -20.59 -26.98 16.37
C ARG A 173 -21.80 -27.67 16.95
N SER A 174 -22.68 -26.95 17.66
CA SER A 174 -23.91 -27.51 18.22
C SER A 174 -25.11 -27.45 17.28
N LEU A 175 -24.93 -26.92 16.07
CA LEU A 175 -26.00 -26.80 15.08
C LEU A 175 -26.36 -28.17 14.48
N GLU A 176 -27.62 -28.50 14.51
CA GLU A 176 -28.19 -29.68 13.88
C GLU A 176 -28.97 -29.29 12.62
N PHE A 177 -28.78 -30.04 11.57
CA PHE A 177 -29.41 -29.81 10.28
C PHE A 177 -30.29 -30.98 9.90
N LYS A 178 -31.58 -30.71 9.62
CA LYS A 178 -32.53 -31.74 9.21
C LYS A 178 -32.24 -32.31 7.82
N ASN A 179 -31.68 -31.50 6.95
CA ASN A 179 -31.36 -31.86 5.57
C ASN A 179 -29.85 -32.16 5.42
N PRO A 180 -29.43 -33.34 4.96
CA PRO A 180 -28.02 -33.69 4.80
C PRO A 180 -27.24 -32.70 3.91
N LEU A 181 -27.83 -32.24 2.79
CA LEU A 181 -27.18 -31.33 1.85
C LEU A 181 -26.95 -29.93 2.50
N MET A 182 -27.86 -29.53 3.43
CA MET A 182 -27.67 -28.31 4.22
C MET A 182 -26.46 -28.47 5.18
N LYS A 183 -26.32 -29.64 5.79
CA LYS A 183 -25.15 -29.96 6.64
C LYS A 183 -23.85 -29.94 5.83
N GLU A 184 -23.83 -30.58 4.67
CA GLU A 184 -22.68 -30.57 3.77
C GLU A 184 -22.30 -29.13 3.37
N THR A 185 -23.27 -28.30 2.98
CA THR A 185 -23.02 -26.87 2.66
C THR A 185 -22.45 -26.07 3.83
N PHE A 186 -22.96 -26.34 5.04
CA PHE A 186 -22.42 -25.74 6.26
C PHE A 186 -20.97 -26.18 6.49
N ASP A 187 -20.69 -27.47 6.36
CA ASP A 187 -19.36 -28.05 6.59
C ASP A 187 -18.34 -27.47 5.61
N GLU A 188 -18.69 -27.35 4.32
CA GLU A 188 -17.83 -26.73 3.30
C GLU A 188 -17.40 -25.30 3.70
N TYR A 189 -18.34 -24.46 4.16
CA TYR A 189 -17.99 -23.14 4.62
C TYR A 189 -17.18 -23.16 5.92
N HIS A 190 -17.56 -24.01 6.88
CA HIS A 190 -16.92 -24.04 8.20
C HIS A 190 -15.49 -24.59 8.12
N VAL A 191 -15.28 -25.67 7.38
CA VAL A 191 -13.95 -26.24 7.12
C VAL A 191 -13.08 -25.24 6.35
N GLY A 192 -13.61 -24.62 5.29
CA GLY A 192 -12.88 -23.62 4.52
C GLY A 192 -12.42 -22.42 5.39
N ILE A 193 -13.23 -21.99 6.38
CA ILE A 193 -12.83 -20.95 7.34
C ILE A 193 -11.66 -21.42 8.21
N GLN A 194 -11.66 -22.67 8.65
CA GLN A 194 -10.61 -23.25 9.49
C GLN A 194 -9.30 -23.42 8.71
N GLU A 195 -9.36 -23.90 7.47
CA GLU A 195 -8.20 -24.04 6.57
C GLU A 195 -7.55 -22.70 6.27
N LEU A 196 -8.34 -21.68 5.90
CA LEU A 196 -7.85 -20.33 5.67
C LEU A 196 -7.24 -19.74 6.95
N GLY A 197 -7.82 -20.03 8.13
CA GLY A 197 -7.27 -19.65 9.43
C GLY A 197 -5.94 -20.35 9.72
N GLY A 198 -5.79 -21.63 9.37
CA GLY A 198 -4.53 -22.37 9.44
C GLY A 198 -3.45 -21.75 8.53
N LYS A 199 -3.81 -21.46 7.27
CA LYS A 199 -2.93 -20.81 6.31
C LYS A 199 -2.46 -19.44 6.80
N LEU A 200 -3.35 -18.60 7.36
CA LEU A 200 -2.99 -17.32 7.95
C LEU A 200 -1.97 -17.46 9.08
N ARG A 201 -2.17 -18.40 10.00
CA ARG A 201 -1.21 -18.64 11.09
C ARG A 201 0.19 -19.03 10.59
N MET A 202 0.27 -19.88 9.55
CA MET A 202 1.55 -20.24 8.93
C MET A 202 2.22 -19.03 8.28
N MET A 203 1.44 -18.22 7.56
CA MET A 203 1.97 -17.00 6.91
C MET A 203 2.42 -15.97 7.94
N ASP A 204 1.65 -15.78 9.03
CA ASP A 204 2.02 -14.85 10.11
C ASP A 204 3.34 -15.27 10.78
N LYS A 205 3.53 -16.58 11.06
CA LYS A 205 4.80 -17.10 11.56
C LYS A 205 5.96 -16.81 10.62
N ARG A 206 5.76 -17.01 9.32
CA ARG A 206 6.79 -16.70 8.31
C ARG A 206 7.10 -15.21 8.22
N ILE A 207 6.09 -14.36 8.37
CA ILE A 207 6.25 -12.90 8.44
C ILE A 207 7.08 -12.49 9.64
N ASP A 208 6.86 -13.11 10.80
CA ASP A 208 7.66 -12.85 12.01
C ASP A 208 9.14 -13.23 11.79
N GLU A 209 9.42 -14.35 11.11
CA GLU A 209 10.78 -14.77 10.76
C GLU A 209 11.46 -13.78 9.80
N ILE A 210 10.77 -13.35 8.74
CA ILE A 210 11.27 -12.34 7.78
C ILE A 210 11.53 -11.02 8.50
N ALA A 211 10.62 -10.59 9.38
CA ALA A 211 10.71 -9.35 10.13
C ALA A 211 11.92 -9.32 11.11
N LEU A 212 12.39 -10.49 11.52
CA LEU A 212 13.55 -10.66 12.42
C LEU A 212 14.85 -10.90 11.65
N SER A 213 14.80 -11.04 10.33
CA SER A 213 15.99 -11.20 9.47
C SER A 213 16.50 -9.86 8.92
N GLU A 214 17.76 -9.84 8.50
CA GLU A 214 18.29 -8.69 7.73
C GLU A 214 17.68 -8.68 6.32
N PRO A 215 17.44 -7.49 5.75
CA PRO A 215 17.75 -6.14 6.26
C PRO A 215 16.64 -5.48 7.08
N TYR A 216 15.63 -6.22 7.56
CA TYR A 216 14.41 -5.68 8.17
C TYR A 216 14.50 -5.54 9.70
N ALA A 217 15.25 -6.42 10.37
CA ALA A 217 15.25 -6.61 11.82
C ALA A 217 15.38 -5.31 12.62
N ALA A 218 16.40 -4.51 12.32
CA ALA A 218 16.68 -3.27 13.05
C ALA A 218 15.53 -2.25 12.92
N LYS A 219 14.98 -2.10 11.71
CA LYS A 219 13.89 -1.17 11.41
C LYS A 219 12.58 -1.62 12.06
N VAL A 220 12.28 -2.91 11.96
CA VAL A 220 11.07 -3.52 12.53
C VAL A 220 11.08 -3.42 14.05
N LYS A 221 12.20 -3.72 14.72
CA LYS A 221 12.34 -3.61 16.19
C LYS A 221 12.03 -2.18 16.67
N LYS A 222 12.55 -1.15 15.99
CA LYS A 222 12.25 0.26 16.32
C LYS A 222 10.75 0.57 16.18
N LEU A 223 10.14 0.20 15.07
CA LEU A 223 8.72 0.48 14.81
C LEU A 223 7.80 -0.24 15.81
N ARG A 224 8.16 -1.43 16.27
CA ARG A 224 7.40 -2.18 17.27
C ARG A 224 7.41 -1.56 18.66
N CYS A 225 8.19 -0.52 18.91
CA CYS A 225 8.10 0.29 20.11
C CYS A 225 6.82 1.13 20.17
N PHE A 226 6.19 1.42 19.03
CA PHE A 226 4.90 2.09 18.99
C PHE A 226 3.76 1.16 19.39
N LYS A 227 2.79 1.68 20.15
CA LYS A 227 1.56 0.96 20.50
C LYS A 227 0.75 0.66 19.23
N GLY A 228 0.29 -0.58 19.10
CA GLY A 228 -0.50 -1.03 17.94
C GLY A 228 0.30 -1.42 16.70
N ILE A 229 1.63 -1.31 16.71
CA ILE A 229 2.50 -1.79 15.64
C ILE A 229 3.16 -3.12 16.06
N ASP A 230 2.83 -4.20 15.37
CA ASP A 230 3.40 -5.53 15.50
C ASP A 230 4.34 -5.87 14.34
N PHE A 231 4.75 -7.13 14.21
CA PHE A 231 5.63 -7.59 13.13
C PHE A 231 5.01 -7.36 11.75
N LEU A 232 3.76 -7.78 11.56
CA LEU A 232 3.07 -7.63 10.28
C LEU A 232 2.99 -6.16 9.85
N THR A 233 2.56 -5.29 10.76
CA THR A 233 2.45 -3.85 10.49
C THR A 233 3.82 -3.22 10.25
N ALA A 234 4.81 -3.53 11.06
CA ALA A 234 6.15 -2.97 10.94
C ALA A 234 6.83 -3.42 9.63
N LEU A 235 6.77 -4.71 9.29
CA LEU A 235 7.33 -5.23 8.04
C LEU A 235 6.62 -4.64 6.83
N THR A 236 5.30 -4.50 6.86
CA THR A 236 4.53 -3.82 5.80
C THR A 236 4.99 -2.38 5.61
N LEU A 237 5.16 -1.63 6.70
CA LEU A 237 5.67 -0.25 6.64
C LEU A 237 7.06 -0.20 5.98
N VAL A 238 7.97 -1.06 6.41
CA VAL A 238 9.35 -1.05 5.91
C VAL A 238 9.43 -1.48 4.45
N SER A 239 8.75 -2.55 4.07
CA SER A 239 8.78 -3.08 2.70
C SER A 239 8.05 -2.16 1.69
N GLU A 240 6.88 -1.63 2.04
CA GLU A 240 6.11 -0.77 1.14
C GLU A 240 6.72 0.63 0.98
N VAL A 241 7.34 1.17 2.01
CA VAL A 241 7.94 2.51 1.97
C VAL A 241 9.38 2.46 1.46
N GLY A 242 10.17 1.47 1.88
CA GLY A 242 11.58 1.33 1.57
C GLY A 242 12.43 2.38 2.30
N ASP A 243 12.92 3.39 1.58
CA ASP A 243 13.69 4.48 2.19
C ASP A 243 12.79 5.64 2.62
N PHE A 244 12.70 5.87 3.94
CA PHE A 244 11.93 6.97 4.52
C PHE A 244 12.58 8.33 4.31
N ARG A 245 13.89 8.40 4.07
CA ARG A 245 14.64 9.66 3.85
C ARG A 245 14.31 10.31 2.52
N ARG A 246 13.68 9.59 1.58
CA ARG A 246 13.19 10.16 0.32
C ARG A 246 12.07 11.19 0.51
N PHE A 247 11.45 11.23 1.68
CA PHE A 247 10.47 12.24 2.05
C PHE A 247 11.14 13.39 2.78
N LYS A 248 11.01 14.59 2.26
CA LYS A 248 11.63 15.80 2.82
C LYS A 248 11.09 16.18 4.20
N SER A 249 9.86 15.78 4.52
CA SER A 249 9.19 16.07 5.79
C SER A 249 8.15 15.01 6.14
N ALA A 250 7.69 15.02 7.41
CA ALA A 250 6.59 14.19 7.87
C ALA A 250 5.30 14.45 7.07
N GLU A 251 5.04 15.71 6.69
CA GLU A 251 3.87 16.10 5.90
C GLU A 251 3.90 15.46 4.50
N SER A 252 5.07 15.43 3.86
CA SER A 252 5.23 14.77 2.55
C SER A 252 5.02 13.26 2.64
N PHE A 253 5.44 12.63 3.75
CA PHE A 253 5.13 11.22 4.01
C PHE A 253 3.64 10.99 4.26
N MET A 254 2.99 11.85 5.07
CA MET A 254 1.53 11.79 5.28
C MET A 254 0.75 11.97 3.97
N ALA A 255 1.21 12.85 3.07
CA ALA A 255 0.62 13.06 1.74
C ALA A 255 0.80 11.83 0.84
N PHE A 256 1.98 11.20 0.85
CA PHE A 256 2.24 9.93 0.15
C PHE A 256 1.29 8.81 0.59
N LEU A 257 0.85 8.82 1.85
CA LEU A 257 -0.12 7.87 2.39
C LEU A 257 -1.57 8.28 2.13
N GLY A 258 -1.81 9.49 1.60
CA GLY A 258 -3.15 10.03 1.40
C GLY A 258 -3.92 10.26 2.71
N LEU A 259 -3.21 10.53 3.81
CA LEU A 259 -3.78 10.85 5.12
C LEU A 259 -3.95 12.36 5.35
N VAL A 260 -3.51 13.19 4.41
CA VAL A 260 -3.75 14.64 4.46
C VAL A 260 -5.19 14.96 4.01
N PRO A 261 -5.83 15.98 4.60
CA PRO A 261 -7.14 16.42 4.16
C PRO A 261 -7.08 16.97 2.73
N SER A 262 -8.13 16.75 1.95
CA SER A 262 -8.33 17.48 0.70
C SER A 262 -8.66 18.93 1.02
N GLU A 263 -8.20 19.85 0.18
CA GLU A 263 -8.43 21.28 0.36
C GLU A 263 -8.87 21.93 -0.94
N TYR A 264 -9.95 22.71 -0.88
CA TYR A 264 -10.47 23.52 -1.96
C TYR A 264 -10.64 24.95 -1.42
N SER A 265 -9.53 25.68 -1.37
CA SER A 265 -9.49 27.01 -0.81
C SER A 265 -9.35 28.05 -1.93
N SER A 266 -10.18 29.06 -1.92
CA SER A 266 -10.11 30.20 -2.85
C SER A 266 -10.59 31.49 -2.16
N GLY A 267 -10.01 32.64 -2.52
CA GLY A 267 -10.45 33.94 -2.03
C GLY A 267 -10.48 34.10 -0.51
N GLY A 268 -9.47 33.54 0.19
CA GLY A 268 -9.35 33.63 1.65
C GLY A 268 -10.25 32.65 2.46
N LYS A 269 -11.13 31.90 1.79
CA LYS A 269 -11.97 30.89 2.45
C LYS A 269 -11.30 29.51 2.39
N ARG A 270 -10.95 28.95 3.55
CA ARG A 270 -10.39 27.61 3.67
C ARG A 270 -11.49 26.56 3.78
N ARG A 271 -11.60 25.68 2.78
CA ARG A 271 -12.55 24.56 2.78
C ARG A 271 -11.79 23.22 2.73
N GLN A 272 -11.75 22.54 3.86
CA GLN A 272 -11.13 21.21 3.98
C GLN A 272 -12.19 20.11 3.94
N GLY A 273 -11.91 19.05 3.17
CA GLY A 273 -12.72 17.84 3.07
C GLY A 273 -12.16 16.68 3.89
N GLY A 274 -12.54 15.47 3.53
CA GLY A 274 -11.95 14.23 4.05
C GLY A 274 -10.49 14.05 3.63
N ILE A 275 -9.86 12.94 4.04
CA ILE A 275 -8.49 12.62 3.57
C ILE A 275 -8.49 12.37 2.06
N THR A 276 -7.38 12.70 1.39
CA THR A 276 -7.24 12.58 -0.07
C THR A 276 -7.37 11.15 -0.58
N LYS A 277 -7.02 10.17 0.25
CA LYS A 277 -6.95 8.74 -0.09
C LYS A 277 -6.03 8.43 -1.29
N ALA A 278 -5.26 9.39 -1.76
CA ALA A 278 -4.23 9.19 -2.78
C ALA A 278 -3.03 8.41 -2.21
N GLY A 279 -2.32 7.66 -3.06
CA GLY A 279 -1.09 6.97 -2.70
C GLY A 279 -1.31 5.60 -2.04
N ASN A 280 -0.38 5.15 -1.19
CA ASN A 280 -0.31 3.76 -0.72
C ASN A 280 -1.46 3.41 0.23
N THR A 281 -2.48 2.73 -0.30
CA THR A 281 -3.68 2.32 0.43
C THR A 281 -3.38 1.23 1.47
N HIS A 282 -2.41 0.38 1.19
CA HIS A 282 -2.05 -0.75 2.06
C HIS A 282 -1.45 -0.25 3.37
N VAL A 283 -0.42 0.59 3.30
CA VAL A 283 0.19 1.23 4.48
C VAL A 283 -0.81 2.10 5.24
N ARG A 284 -1.63 2.89 4.53
CA ARG A 284 -2.67 3.71 5.16
C ARG A 284 -3.62 2.88 6.01
N ARG A 285 -4.08 1.73 5.50
CA ARG A 285 -4.96 0.82 6.24
C ARG A 285 -4.30 0.33 7.53
N PHE A 286 -3.07 -0.17 7.45
CA PHE A 286 -2.35 -0.66 8.64
C PHE A 286 -2.14 0.42 9.69
N LEU A 287 -1.83 1.66 9.29
CA LEU A 287 -1.71 2.78 10.23
C LEU A 287 -3.05 3.15 10.89
N ILE A 288 -4.16 3.10 10.13
CA ILE A 288 -5.50 3.32 10.69
C ILE A 288 -5.86 2.21 11.69
N GLU A 289 -5.61 0.95 11.33
CA GLU A 289 -5.85 -0.19 12.23
C GLU A 289 -5.00 -0.10 13.51
N SER A 290 -3.71 0.22 13.40
CA SER A 290 -2.83 0.47 14.55
C SER A 290 -3.32 1.62 15.42
N SER A 291 -3.93 2.63 14.83
CA SER A 291 -4.38 3.83 15.54
C SER A 291 -5.61 3.59 16.44
N TRP A 292 -6.37 2.51 16.24
CA TRP A 292 -7.44 2.12 17.15
C TRP A 292 -6.94 1.80 18.56
N HIS A 293 -5.68 1.43 18.71
CA HIS A 293 -5.09 1.15 20.04
C HIS A 293 -4.94 2.40 20.92
N TYR A 294 -4.94 3.61 20.34
CA TYR A 294 -4.81 4.87 21.09
C TYR A 294 -6.11 5.35 21.74
N ARG A 295 -7.21 4.63 21.56
CA ARG A 295 -8.45 4.82 22.36
C ARG A 295 -8.34 4.25 23.79
N TYR A 296 -7.34 3.44 24.08
CA TYR A 296 -7.09 2.85 25.38
C TYR A 296 -6.03 3.65 26.13
N SER A 297 -5.83 3.33 27.43
CA SER A 297 -4.85 3.99 28.31
C SER A 297 -3.49 4.22 27.63
N ALA A 298 -2.86 5.36 27.90
CA ALA A 298 -1.49 5.68 27.45
C ALA A 298 -0.39 4.93 28.24
N SER A 299 -0.75 3.98 29.08
CA SER A 299 0.21 3.10 29.75
C SER A 299 0.66 1.97 28.83
N PRO A 300 1.94 1.60 28.82
CA PRO A 300 2.41 0.46 28.06
C PRO A 300 1.90 -0.85 28.70
N SER A 301 1.38 -1.76 27.87
CA SER A 301 1.04 -3.11 28.31
C SER A 301 2.30 -3.95 28.54
N LYS A 302 2.20 -5.05 29.31
CA LYS A 302 3.29 -6.01 29.49
C LYS A 302 3.90 -6.43 28.13
N GLN A 303 3.07 -6.79 27.18
CA GLN A 303 3.50 -7.16 25.82
C GLN A 303 4.26 -6.03 25.10
N LEU A 304 3.87 -4.77 25.29
CA LEU A 304 4.59 -3.64 24.69
C LEU A 304 5.95 -3.43 25.38
N MET A 305 6.03 -3.62 26.69
CA MET A 305 7.30 -3.56 27.43
C MET A 305 8.27 -4.65 26.96
N GLU A 306 7.79 -5.88 26.77
CA GLU A 306 8.58 -6.98 26.20
C GLU A 306 9.13 -6.66 24.80
N ARG A 307 8.33 -6.03 23.94
CA ARG A 307 8.76 -5.61 22.59
C ARG A 307 9.85 -4.53 22.63
N ARG A 308 9.90 -3.72 23.66
CA ARG A 308 10.83 -2.62 23.86
C ARG A 308 12.14 -3.05 24.54
N TYR A 309 12.18 -4.27 25.07
CA TYR A 309 13.37 -4.78 25.72
C TYR A 309 14.57 -4.73 24.78
N GLY A 310 15.69 -4.18 25.28
CA GLY A 310 16.93 -4.02 24.51
C GLY A 310 16.90 -2.91 23.43
N GLN A 311 15.83 -2.10 23.38
CA GLN A 311 15.81 -0.93 22.49
C GLN A 311 16.46 0.29 23.16
N PRO A 312 17.06 1.22 22.39
CA PRO A 312 17.64 2.47 22.91
C PRO A 312 16.61 3.29 23.67
N THR A 313 17.03 3.97 24.73
CA THR A 313 16.15 4.75 25.62
C THR A 313 15.49 5.94 24.89
N ASP A 314 16.18 6.58 23.94
CA ASP A 314 15.64 7.65 23.10
C ASP A 314 14.51 7.15 22.21
N VAL A 315 14.64 5.95 21.62
CA VAL A 315 13.60 5.30 20.81
C VAL A 315 12.35 5.01 21.66
N ILE A 316 12.54 4.50 22.87
CA ILE A 316 11.43 4.21 23.80
C ILE A 316 10.76 5.52 24.23
N ALA A 317 11.54 6.54 24.62
CA ALA A 317 11.01 7.83 25.02
C ALA A 317 10.23 8.53 23.90
N TYR A 318 10.72 8.43 22.66
CA TYR A 318 10.02 8.94 21.49
C TYR A 318 8.66 8.22 21.27
N ALA A 319 8.64 6.90 21.39
CA ALA A 319 7.40 6.13 21.28
C ALA A 319 6.41 6.45 22.42
N ASP A 320 6.90 6.77 23.62
CA ASP A 320 6.06 7.20 24.75
C ASP A 320 5.47 8.60 24.55
N ARG A 321 6.27 9.54 24.02
CA ARG A 321 5.76 10.87 23.60
C ARG A 321 4.64 10.70 22.57
N ALA A 322 4.85 9.84 21.57
CA ALA A 322 3.83 9.52 20.57
C ALA A 322 2.57 8.95 21.23
N MET A 323 2.71 7.96 22.11
CA MET A 323 1.59 7.30 22.78
C MET A 323 0.71 8.29 23.55
N LYS A 324 1.30 9.16 24.37
CA LYS A 324 0.60 10.18 25.16
C LYS A 324 -0.11 11.19 24.24
N ARG A 325 0.61 11.72 23.23
CA ARG A 325 0.07 12.70 22.29
C ARG A 325 -1.08 12.17 21.45
N LEU A 326 -0.94 10.97 20.92
CA LEU A 326 -1.95 10.35 20.06
C LEU A 326 -3.22 9.99 20.82
N GLN A 327 -3.08 9.49 22.07
CA GLN A 327 -4.22 9.28 22.95
C GLN A 327 -4.94 10.60 23.27
N HIS A 328 -4.20 11.63 23.70
CA HIS A 328 -4.77 12.95 23.98
C HIS A 328 -5.53 13.48 22.75
N LYS A 329 -4.96 13.35 21.55
CA LYS A 329 -5.61 13.76 20.31
C LYS A 329 -6.90 13.00 20.04
N PHE A 330 -6.92 11.68 20.25
CA PHE A 330 -8.13 10.88 20.09
C PHE A 330 -9.26 11.43 20.97
N PHE A 331 -9.02 11.55 22.28
CA PHE A 331 -10.05 12.00 23.22
C PHE A 331 -10.45 13.47 22.99
N LYS A 332 -9.51 14.35 22.65
CA LYS A 332 -9.84 15.73 22.29
C LYS A 332 -10.81 15.84 21.10
N LEU A 333 -10.68 14.94 20.11
CA LEU A 333 -11.59 14.91 18.98
C LEU A 333 -12.96 14.32 19.33
N ILE A 334 -12.99 13.27 20.15
CA ILE A 334 -14.25 12.69 20.67
C ILE A 334 -15.02 13.72 21.47
N LEU A 335 -14.36 14.44 22.41
CA LEU A 335 -14.97 15.51 23.20
C LEU A 335 -15.51 16.67 22.35
N ARG A 336 -14.94 16.86 21.15
CA ARG A 336 -15.44 17.83 20.15
C ARG A 336 -16.55 17.28 19.25
N GLY A 337 -17.16 16.16 19.61
CA GLY A 337 -18.26 15.55 18.87
C GLY A 337 -17.88 14.85 17.55
N LYS A 338 -16.57 14.58 17.32
CA LYS A 338 -16.15 13.83 16.13
C LYS A 338 -16.39 12.35 16.33
N THR A 339 -16.81 11.65 15.27
CA THR A 339 -16.96 10.18 15.31
C THR A 339 -15.61 9.49 15.54
N SER A 340 -15.63 8.29 16.13
CA SER A 340 -14.41 7.54 16.40
C SER A 340 -13.58 7.27 15.15
N GLN A 341 -14.23 7.05 14.00
CA GLN A 341 -13.56 6.82 12.71
C GLN A 341 -12.78 8.06 12.24
N VAL A 342 -13.36 9.25 12.41
CA VAL A 342 -12.67 10.52 12.09
C VAL A 342 -11.50 10.75 13.05
N ALA A 343 -11.72 10.50 14.36
CA ALA A 343 -10.68 10.63 15.37
C ALA A 343 -9.50 9.70 15.11
N VAL A 344 -9.75 8.40 14.83
CA VAL A 344 -8.72 7.41 14.49
C VAL A 344 -7.96 7.79 13.22
N THR A 345 -8.64 8.26 12.18
CA THR A 345 -7.98 8.69 10.94
C THR A 345 -7.04 9.89 11.19
N ALA A 346 -7.44 10.84 12.04
CA ALA A 346 -6.61 11.96 12.44
C ALA A 346 -5.40 11.54 13.29
N VAL A 347 -5.58 10.52 14.14
CA VAL A 347 -4.50 9.87 14.91
C VAL A 347 -3.55 9.15 13.97
N ALA A 348 -4.05 8.41 12.98
CA ALA A 348 -3.24 7.70 11.99
C ALA A 348 -2.33 8.65 11.20
N ARG A 349 -2.81 9.84 10.87
CA ARG A 349 -2.00 10.87 10.23
C ARG A 349 -0.82 11.29 11.11
N GLU A 350 -1.04 11.54 12.41
CA GLU A 350 0.06 11.88 13.32
C GLU A 350 0.97 10.69 13.61
N LEU A 351 0.41 9.48 13.73
CA LEU A 351 1.22 8.25 13.87
C LEU A 351 2.16 8.09 12.67
N ALA A 352 1.70 8.38 11.46
CA ALA A 352 2.57 8.39 10.28
C ALA A 352 3.74 9.36 10.45
N GLY A 353 3.52 10.56 11.00
CA GLY A 353 4.59 11.52 11.29
C GLY A 353 5.60 10.97 12.30
N PHE A 354 5.14 10.34 13.38
CA PHE A 354 6.02 9.70 14.36
C PHE A 354 6.79 8.51 13.77
N VAL A 355 6.15 7.69 12.93
CA VAL A 355 6.81 6.60 12.21
C VAL A 355 7.93 7.16 11.31
N TRP A 356 7.64 8.19 10.53
CA TRP A 356 8.66 8.85 9.70
C TRP A 356 9.82 9.39 10.55
N GLY A 357 9.55 10.16 11.60
CA GLY A 357 10.57 10.70 12.49
C GLY A 357 11.46 9.63 13.12
N MET A 358 10.88 8.53 13.61
CA MET A 358 11.62 7.36 14.12
C MET A 358 12.57 6.78 13.06
N MET A 359 12.11 6.68 11.81
CA MET A 359 12.83 6.01 10.73
C MET A 359 13.95 6.87 10.12
N VAL A 360 13.85 8.22 10.21
CA VAL A 360 14.89 9.13 9.73
C VAL A 360 15.87 9.57 10.82
N GLY A 361 15.62 9.15 12.09
CA GLY A 361 16.48 9.45 13.23
C GLY A 361 16.14 10.75 13.96
N CYS A 362 14.96 11.35 13.74
CA CYS A 362 14.49 12.52 14.48
C CYS A 362 13.83 12.09 15.81
N THR A 363 14.58 11.41 16.69
CA THR A 363 14.08 10.91 17.99
C THR A 363 14.31 11.89 19.14
N ALA A 364 15.02 12.99 18.91
CA ALA A 364 15.26 14.04 19.89
C ALA A 364 13.99 14.84 20.23
#